data_4ee629d720e0af864dc67259808edfe7
#
_entry.id   4ee629d720e0af864dc67259808edfe7
#
_cell.length_a   1.000
_cell.length_b   1.000
_cell.length_c   1.000
_cell.angle_alpha   90.00
_cell.angle_beta   90.00
_cell.angle_gamma   90.00
#
_symmetry.space_group_name_H-M   'P 1'
#
loop_
_entity.id
_entity.type
_entity.pdbx_description
1 polymer ?
#
loop_
_entity_poly.entity_id
_entity_poly.type
_entity_poly.pdbx_seq_one_letter_code
_entity_poly.pdbx_strand_id
1 'polypeptide(L)'
;IWAECSKIVLADAKYQTPGGHARAMQVLDVSGVLYQLIPELKEGKGVTQNQIYHAFDVLGHNLAAYNASPPEAALRWSALLHDVGKPRAKDETGHMIGHDAIGAAMSSEILARLGADNRTVCLVHDLIARHMFDLNGSAKLNTVRKHFAVWGFPFAEQLIALRRSDIAGSGRPLVDMDTAAKWEQILTQMRSQGCIDDIRQLRISGAEIMQACQLSPSPMVGRIKQALFEQCAMDPEKNDPHWLVSMAPKVYRQLERRR
;
A
#
# COMPACT_ATOMS: atom_id res chain seq x y z
N ILE A 1 1.43 9.52 24.27
CA ILE A 1 0.24 8.91 23.63
C ILE A 1 0.69 7.79 22.71
N TRP A 2 1.58 8.04 21.73
CA TRP A 2 2.01 7.05 20.72
C TRP A 2 2.51 5.74 21.31
N ALA A 3 3.38 5.80 22.34
CA ALA A 3 3.91 4.61 23.00
C ALA A 3 2.82 3.72 23.61
N GLU A 4 1.76 4.31 24.16
CA GLU A 4 0.63 3.54 24.74
C GLU A 4 -0.27 2.98 23.62
N CYS A 5 -0.56 3.77 22.58
CA CYS A 5 -1.29 3.29 21.43
C CYS A 5 -0.57 2.10 20.75
N SER A 6 0.76 2.17 20.61
CA SER A 6 1.56 1.07 20.06
C SER A 6 1.51 -0.20 20.90
N LYS A 7 1.44 -0.08 22.23
CA LYS A 7 1.24 -1.23 23.14
C LYS A 7 -0.13 -1.86 22.93
N ILE A 8 -1.17 -1.04 22.75
CA ILE A 8 -2.54 -1.50 22.49
C ILE A 8 -2.62 -2.23 21.15
N VAL A 9 -2.08 -1.60 20.11
CA VAL A 9 -2.11 -2.14 18.75
C VAL A 9 -1.37 -3.47 18.66
N LEU A 10 -0.34 -3.70 19.47
CA LEU A 10 0.46 -4.94 19.47
C LEU A 10 0.22 -5.80 20.73
N ALA A 11 -0.90 -5.61 21.45
CA ALA A 11 -1.09 -6.22 22.77
C ALA A 11 -1.06 -7.75 22.75
N ASP A 12 -1.60 -8.37 21.71
CA ASP A 12 -1.60 -9.83 21.54
C ASP A 12 -0.19 -10.40 21.37
N ALA A 13 0.62 -9.78 20.52
CA ALA A 13 2.00 -10.21 20.28
C ALA A 13 2.92 -9.86 21.47
N LYS A 14 2.79 -8.64 21.98
CA LYS A 14 3.66 -8.14 23.06
C LYS A 14 3.45 -8.84 24.39
N TYR A 15 2.19 -9.15 24.73
CA TYR A 15 1.82 -9.74 26.01
C TYR A 15 1.38 -11.22 25.89
N GLN A 16 1.55 -11.82 24.72
CA GLN A 16 1.15 -13.21 24.42
C GLN A 16 -0.33 -13.48 24.79
N THR A 17 -1.19 -12.51 24.51
CA THR A 17 -2.61 -12.53 24.86
C THR A 17 -3.45 -12.61 23.58
N PRO A 18 -3.82 -13.80 23.09
CA PRO A 18 -4.58 -13.95 21.84
C PRO A 18 -5.79 -13.02 21.78
N GLY A 19 -5.91 -12.22 20.72
CA GLY A 19 -6.99 -11.22 20.54
C GLY A 19 -6.92 -10.02 21.51
N GLY A 20 -5.81 -9.81 22.21
CA GLY A 20 -5.64 -8.71 23.16
C GLY A 20 -5.80 -7.34 22.51
N HIS A 21 -5.26 -7.15 21.31
CA HIS A 21 -5.41 -5.91 20.52
C HIS A 21 -6.89 -5.61 20.21
N ALA A 22 -7.66 -6.62 19.78
CA ALA A 22 -9.07 -6.47 19.44
C ALA A 22 -9.91 -6.09 20.66
N ARG A 23 -9.69 -6.79 21.78
CA ARG A 23 -10.39 -6.47 23.06
C ARG A 23 -10.04 -5.08 23.58
N ALA A 24 -8.77 -4.68 23.51
CA ALA A 24 -8.35 -3.35 23.92
C ALA A 24 -8.97 -2.26 23.05
N MET A 25 -9.01 -2.45 21.72
CA MET A 25 -9.66 -1.52 20.80
C MET A 25 -11.17 -1.43 21.06
N GLN A 26 -11.83 -2.55 21.35
CA GLN A 26 -13.24 -2.58 21.70
C GLN A 26 -13.52 -1.79 23.00
N VAL A 27 -12.65 -1.89 24.01
CA VAL A 27 -12.77 -1.08 25.23
C VAL A 27 -12.64 0.41 24.92
N LEU A 28 -11.69 0.80 24.06
CA LEU A 28 -11.53 2.19 23.65
C LEU A 28 -12.75 2.73 22.87
N ASP A 29 -13.33 1.89 22.00
CA ASP A 29 -14.55 2.23 21.25
C ASP A 29 -15.75 2.42 22.20
N VAL A 30 -16.07 1.41 23.03
CA VAL A 30 -17.23 1.43 23.93
C VAL A 30 -17.13 2.55 24.97
N SER A 31 -15.94 2.82 25.51
CA SER A 31 -15.71 3.92 26.46
C SER A 31 -15.72 5.31 25.81
N GLY A 32 -15.67 5.40 24.48
CA GLY A 32 -15.58 6.65 23.74
C GLY A 32 -14.18 7.29 23.72
N VAL A 33 -13.19 6.67 24.38
CA VAL A 33 -11.81 7.17 24.41
C VAL A 33 -11.20 7.15 23.01
N LEU A 34 -11.55 6.15 22.17
CA LEU A 34 -11.11 6.08 20.78
C LEU A 34 -11.38 7.38 20.01
N TYR A 35 -12.56 7.97 20.22
CA TYR A 35 -12.99 9.19 19.52
C TYR A 35 -12.44 10.48 20.11
N GLN A 36 -11.85 10.42 21.29
CA GLN A 36 -11.05 11.53 21.82
C GLN A 36 -9.63 11.53 21.24
N LEU A 37 -9.10 10.35 20.95
CA LEU A 37 -7.79 10.18 20.32
C LEU A 37 -7.85 10.38 18.79
N ILE A 38 -8.87 9.81 18.17
CA ILE A 38 -9.06 9.81 16.71
C ILE A 38 -10.53 10.16 16.40
N PRO A 39 -10.91 11.45 16.50
CA PRO A 39 -12.29 11.89 16.23
C PRO A 39 -12.76 11.58 14.82
N GLU A 40 -11.83 11.50 13.86
CA GLU A 40 -12.09 11.19 12.45
C GLU A 40 -12.75 9.80 12.27
N LEU A 41 -12.44 8.82 13.13
CA LEU A 41 -13.09 7.50 13.07
C LEU A 41 -14.58 7.59 13.37
N LYS A 42 -15.02 8.57 14.19
CA LYS A 42 -16.43 8.76 14.50
C LYS A 42 -17.25 9.17 13.29
N GLU A 43 -16.64 9.85 12.31
CA GLU A 43 -17.29 10.25 11.06
C GLU A 43 -17.82 9.03 10.28
N GLY A 44 -17.17 7.87 10.41
CA GLY A 44 -17.57 6.60 9.76
C GLY A 44 -18.76 5.88 10.43
N LYS A 45 -19.16 6.30 11.64
CA LYS A 45 -20.24 5.65 12.39
C LYS A 45 -21.60 5.90 11.72
N GLY A 46 -22.32 4.83 11.38
CA GLY A 46 -23.59 4.89 10.67
C GLY A 46 -23.49 5.22 9.18
N VAL A 47 -22.30 5.40 8.63
CA VAL A 47 -22.11 5.61 7.19
C VAL A 47 -22.21 4.27 6.47
N THR A 48 -23.35 4.06 5.83
CA THR A 48 -23.65 2.81 5.10
C THR A 48 -22.80 2.67 3.84
N GLN A 49 -22.37 1.44 3.58
CA GLN A 49 -21.62 1.02 2.40
C GLN A 49 -22.47 0.11 1.50
N ASN A 50 -21.91 -0.32 0.36
CA ASN A 50 -22.57 -1.30 -0.48
C ASN A 50 -22.69 -2.64 0.27
N GLN A 51 -23.92 -3.03 0.58
CA GLN A 51 -24.22 -4.21 1.41
C GLN A 51 -23.89 -5.54 0.72
N ILE A 52 -23.63 -5.55 -0.58
CA ILE A 52 -23.14 -6.74 -1.28
C ILE A 52 -21.74 -7.11 -0.78
N TYR A 53 -20.89 -6.08 -0.55
CA TYR A 53 -19.50 -6.25 -0.18
C TYR A 53 -19.23 -6.08 1.32
N HIS A 54 -20.07 -5.32 2.04
CA HIS A 54 -19.83 -4.96 3.45
C HIS A 54 -21.06 -5.26 4.31
N ALA A 55 -20.84 -5.97 5.43
CA ALA A 55 -21.88 -6.19 6.43
C ALA A 55 -22.00 -5.03 7.43
N PHE A 56 -20.98 -4.19 7.54
CA PHE A 56 -20.82 -3.13 8.54
C PHE A 56 -20.90 -1.74 7.90
N ASP A 57 -21.12 -0.71 8.74
CA ASP A 57 -20.82 0.67 8.41
C ASP A 57 -19.29 0.88 8.25
N VAL A 58 -18.86 2.08 7.86
CA VAL A 58 -17.43 2.36 7.64
C VAL A 58 -16.60 2.12 8.89
N LEU A 59 -17.06 2.56 10.06
CA LEU A 59 -16.35 2.36 11.33
C LEU A 59 -16.25 0.87 11.70
N GLY A 60 -17.36 0.15 11.63
CA GLY A 60 -17.42 -1.28 11.95
C GLY A 60 -16.51 -2.10 11.04
N HIS A 61 -16.46 -1.75 9.75
CA HIS A 61 -15.54 -2.36 8.79
C HIS A 61 -14.07 -2.10 9.14
N ASN A 62 -13.70 -0.85 9.45
CA ASN A 62 -12.34 -0.49 9.86
C ASN A 62 -11.90 -1.27 11.11
N LEU A 63 -12.76 -1.39 12.11
CA LEU A 63 -12.49 -2.16 13.32
C LEU A 63 -12.36 -3.67 13.02
N ALA A 64 -13.20 -4.20 12.15
CA ALA A 64 -13.13 -5.61 11.72
C ALA A 64 -11.84 -5.92 10.93
N ALA A 65 -11.45 -5.03 9.99
CA ALA A 65 -10.19 -5.14 9.26
C ALA A 65 -8.97 -5.05 10.20
N TYR A 66 -8.99 -4.12 11.16
CA TYR A 66 -7.97 -4.02 12.21
C TYR A 66 -7.83 -5.32 13.01
N ASN A 67 -8.96 -5.91 13.42
CA ASN A 67 -8.96 -7.15 14.19
C ASN A 67 -8.41 -8.34 13.42
N ALA A 68 -8.59 -8.38 12.09
CA ALA A 68 -8.07 -9.41 11.19
C ALA A 68 -6.60 -9.19 10.79
N SER A 69 -6.03 -8.03 11.12
CA SER A 69 -4.70 -7.63 10.66
C SER A 69 -3.58 -8.34 11.44
N PRO A 70 -2.48 -8.76 10.76
CA PRO A 70 -1.32 -9.37 11.41
C PRO A 70 -0.71 -8.43 12.46
N PRO A 71 0.11 -8.97 13.41
CA PRO A 71 0.65 -8.21 14.54
C PRO A 71 1.83 -7.31 14.14
N GLU A 72 1.61 -6.45 13.16
CA GLU A 72 2.54 -5.42 12.71
C GLU A 72 1.90 -4.04 12.87
N ALA A 73 2.58 -3.13 13.56
CA ALA A 73 2.00 -1.84 13.94
C ALA A 73 1.50 -1.05 12.70
N ALA A 74 2.32 -0.93 11.66
CA ALA A 74 1.93 -0.18 10.45
C ALA A 74 0.73 -0.81 9.74
N LEU A 75 0.66 -2.15 9.64
CA LEU A 75 -0.48 -2.85 9.04
C LEU A 75 -1.76 -2.64 9.83
N ARG A 76 -1.70 -2.74 11.17
CA ARG A 76 -2.87 -2.51 12.03
C ARG A 76 -3.37 -1.08 11.98
N TRP A 77 -2.45 -0.11 11.95
CA TRP A 77 -2.83 1.29 11.75
C TRP A 77 -3.42 1.51 10.36
N SER A 78 -2.84 0.90 9.33
CA SER A 78 -3.38 0.97 7.97
C SER A 78 -4.78 0.35 7.89
N ALA A 79 -4.98 -0.82 8.48
CA ALA A 79 -6.29 -1.49 8.51
C ALA A 79 -7.35 -0.69 9.29
N LEU A 80 -6.98 -0.05 10.41
CA LEU A 80 -7.88 0.81 11.18
C LEU A 80 -8.29 2.07 10.43
N LEU A 81 -7.40 2.61 9.57
CA LEU A 81 -7.57 3.91 8.95
C LEU A 81 -7.82 3.87 7.43
N HIS A 82 -7.79 2.68 6.77
CA HIS A 82 -7.81 2.61 5.29
C HIS A 82 -9.04 3.27 4.67
N ASP A 83 -10.16 3.21 5.33
CA ASP A 83 -11.43 3.74 4.88
C ASP A 83 -11.87 5.03 5.60
N VAL A 84 -10.99 5.63 6.41
CA VAL A 84 -11.31 6.86 7.18
C VAL A 84 -11.71 8.04 6.30
N GLY A 85 -11.30 8.03 5.03
CA GLY A 85 -11.66 9.05 4.04
C GLY A 85 -13.05 8.90 3.42
N LYS A 86 -13.72 7.73 3.57
CA LYS A 86 -15.02 7.47 2.93
C LYS A 86 -16.14 8.46 3.30
N PRO A 87 -16.31 8.84 4.58
CA PRO A 87 -17.33 9.83 4.94
C PRO A 87 -17.13 11.16 4.21
N ARG A 88 -15.91 11.68 4.23
CA ARG A 88 -15.59 12.98 3.60
C ARG A 88 -15.71 12.93 2.07
N ALA A 89 -15.24 11.86 1.43
CA ALA A 89 -15.43 11.66 -0.01
C ALA A 89 -16.92 11.65 -0.37
N LYS A 90 -17.76 11.00 0.45
CA LYS A 90 -19.21 10.94 0.24
C LYS A 90 -19.88 12.31 0.42
N ASP A 91 -19.46 13.08 1.40
CA ASP A 91 -19.99 14.45 1.64
C ASP A 91 -19.63 15.40 0.51
N GLU A 92 -18.42 15.30 -0.05
CA GLU A 92 -17.95 16.17 -1.14
C GLU A 92 -18.58 15.83 -2.50
N THR A 93 -18.73 14.54 -2.81
CA THR A 93 -19.06 14.09 -4.18
C THR A 93 -20.35 13.29 -4.30
N GLY A 94 -20.98 12.93 -3.17
CA GLY A 94 -22.09 11.97 -3.11
C GLY A 94 -21.64 10.51 -3.25
N HIS A 95 -20.35 10.25 -3.49
CA HIS A 95 -19.76 8.94 -3.70
C HIS A 95 -18.51 8.76 -2.82
N MET A 96 -18.08 7.50 -2.65
CA MET A 96 -16.86 7.20 -1.90
C MET A 96 -15.59 7.12 -2.79
N ILE A 97 -15.65 7.66 -4.01
CA ILE A 97 -14.52 7.66 -4.96
C ILE A 97 -13.45 8.63 -4.47
N GLY A 98 -12.18 8.19 -4.51
CA GLY A 98 -11.05 9.02 -4.07
C GLY A 98 -10.82 9.00 -2.55
N HIS A 99 -11.59 8.20 -1.80
CA HIS A 99 -11.41 8.06 -0.35
C HIS A 99 -10.02 7.57 0.06
N ASP A 100 -9.35 6.85 -0.81
CA ASP A 100 -7.97 6.37 -0.65
C ASP A 100 -6.98 7.54 -0.51
N ALA A 101 -7.06 8.52 -1.39
CA ALA A 101 -6.22 9.73 -1.34
C ALA A 101 -6.56 10.61 -0.13
N ILE A 102 -7.85 10.83 0.14
CA ILE A 102 -8.33 11.59 1.30
C ILE A 102 -7.91 10.87 2.59
N GLY A 103 -8.14 9.56 2.69
CA GLY A 103 -7.79 8.73 3.84
C GLY A 103 -6.28 8.69 4.11
N ALA A 104 -5.45 8.65 3.07
CA ALA A 104 -4.00 8.71 3.19
C ALA A 104 -3.53 10.05 3.80
N ALA A 105 -4.07 11.17 3.36
CA ALA A 105 -3.78 12.48 3.94
C ALA A 105 -4.25 12.55 5.41
N MET A 106 -5.49 12.16 5.69
CA MET A 106 -6.05 12.11 7.05
C MET A 106 -5.22 11.22 7.97
N SER A 107 -4.80 10.03 7.51
CA SER A 107 -3.98 9.11 8.31
C SER A 107 -2.64 9.70 8.70
N SER A 108 -2.01 10.47 7.80
CA SER A 108 -0.76 11.18 8.11
C SER A 108 -0.93 12.21 9.21
N GLU A 109 -2.01 13.00 9.16
CA GLU A 109 -2.33 14.00 10.19
C GLU A 109 -2.65 13.33 11.54
N ILE A 110 -3.45 12.26 11.53
CA ILE A 110 -3.81 11.48 12.72
C ILE A 110 -2.55 10.92 13.39
N LEU A 111 -1.70 10.22 12.64
CA LEU A 111 -0.52 9.58 13.18
C LEU A 111 0.52 10.59 13.66
N ALA A 112 0.72 11.69 12.93
CA ALA A 112 1.59 12.78 13.36
C ALA A 112 1.10 13.42 14.69
N ARG A 113 -0.22 13.67 14.81
CA ARG A 113 -0.85 14.19 16.04
C ARG A 113 -0.68 13.23 17.22
N LEU A 114 -0.73 11.92 16.99
CA LEU A 114 -0.49 10.90 18.02
C LEU A 114 0.99 10.79 18.39
N GLY A 115 1.91 11.34 17.59
CA GLY A 115 3.35 11.34 17.81
C GLY A 115 4.08 10.13 17.21
N ALA A 116 3.56 9.56 16.12
CA ALA A 116 4.22 8.49 15.36
C ALA A 116 5.50 9.01 14.69
N ASP A 117 6.46 8.12 14.50
CA ASP A 117 7.65 8.42 13.71
C ASP A 117 7.33 8.56 12.21
N ASN A 118 8.13 9.37 11.50
CA ASN A 118 7.91 9.67 10.08
C ASN A 118 7.89 8.41 9.19
N ARG A 119 8.66 7.38 9.53
CA ARG A 119 8.68 6.13 8.76
C ARG A 119 7.34 5.43 8.83
N THR A 120 6.76 5.35 10.02
CA THR A 120 5.42 4.78 10.23
C THR A 120 4.36 5.62 9.51
N VAL A 121 4.41 6.96 9.65
CA VAL A 121 3.47 7.87 8.96
C VAL A 121 3.51 7.66 7.45
N CYS A 122 4.69 7.69 6.83
CA CYS A 122 4.84 7.52 5.39
C CYS A 122 4.36 6.14 4.92
N LEU A 123 4.69 5.08 5.67
CA LEU A 123 4.30 3.73 5.29
C LEU A 123 2.78 3.54 5.34
N VAL A 124 2.12 4.01 6.40
CA VAL A 124 0.65 3.94 6.53
C VAL A 124 -0.03 4.77 5.45
N HIS A 125 0.45 6.00 5.21
CA HIS A 125 -0.02 6.83 4.10
C HIS A 125 0.03 6.07 2.78
N ASP A 126 1.20 5.50 2.45
CA ASP A 126 1.42 4.84 1.17
C ASP A 126 0.59 3.56 1.00
N LEU A 127 0.39 2.80 2.07
CA LEU A 127 -0.49 1.63 2.07
C LEU A 127 -1.96 2.04 1.82
N ILE A 128 -2.43 3.09 2.51
CA ILE A 128 -3.80 3.60 2.35
C ILE A 128 -3.99 4.19 0.95
N ALA A 129 -3.04 4.98 0.44
CA ALA A 129 -3.12 5.56 -0.89
C ALA A 129 -3.19 4.53 -2.03
N ARG A 130 -2.77 3.28 -1.77
CA ARG A 130 -2.72 2.21 -2.77
C ARG A 130 -3.64 1.03 -2.49
N HIS A 131 -4.42 1.05 -1.39
CA HIS A 131 -5.25 -0.10 -1.02
C HIS A 131 -6.35 -0.41 -2.04
N MET A 132 -6.77 0.59 -2.84
CA MET A 132 -7.75 0.43 -3.92
C MET A 132 -7.14 -0.06 -5.23
N PHE A 133 -5.83 -0.30 -5.30
CA PHE A 133 -5.19 -0.83 -6.50
C PHE A 133 -5.78 -2.20 -6.87
N ASP A 134 -6.17 -2.36 -8.15
CA ASP A 134 -6.68 -3.62 -8.72
C ASP A 134 -7.76 -4.30 -7.85
N LEU A 135 -8.68 -3.51 -7.28
CA LEU A 135 -9.68 -3.97 -6.31
C LEU A 135 -10.47 -5.19 -6.79
N ASN A 136 -10.83 -5.22 -8.07
CA ASN A 136 -11.61 -6.29 -8.71
C ASN A 136 -10.75 -7.34 -9.43
N GLY A 137 -9.43 -7.30 -9.29
CA GLY A 137 -8.51 -8.25 -9.91
C GLY A 137 -8.40 -8.18 -11.44
N SER A 138 -8.90 -7.10 -12.07
CA SER A 138 -8.92 -6.96 -13.53
C SER A 138 -7.59 -6.47 -14.13
N ALA A 139 -6.65 -6.00 -13.31
CA ALA A 139 -5.36 -5.54 -13.80
C ALA A 139 -4.58 -6.68 -14.50
N LYS A 140 -3.98 -6.33 -15.63
CA LYS A 140 -3.13 -7.28 -16.38
C LYS A 140 -1.91 -7.67 -15.53
N LEU A 141 -1.45 -8.90 -15.68
CA LEU A 141 -0.27 -9.45 -14.99
C LEU A 141 0.91 -8.47 -15.01
N ASN A 142 1.23 -7.94 -16.17
CA ASN A 142 2.34 -7.01 -16.34
C ASN A 142 2.15 -5.69 -15.57
N THR A 143 0.92 -5.21 -15.42
CA THR A 143 0.62 -4.02 -14.63
C THR A 143 0.91 -4.28 -13.15
N VAL A 144 0.47 -5.41 -12.62
CA VAL A 144 0.73 -5.78 -11.21
C VAL A 144 2.22 -5.96 -10.97
N ARG A 145 2.93 -6.71 -11.84
CA ARG A 145 4.40 -6.93 -11.76
C ARG A 145 5.16 -5.60 -11.73
N LYS A 146 4.82 -4.69 -12.65
CA LYS A 146 5.46 -3.38 -12.72
C LYS A 146 5.29 -2.60 -11.41
N HIS A 147 4.07 -2.54 -10.87
CA HIS A 147 3.81 -1.83 -9.62
C HIS A 147 4.58 -2.46 -8.46
N PHE A 148 4.57 -3.79 -8.31
CA PHE A 148 5.27 -4.49 -7.24
C PHE A 148 6.78 -4.27 -7.29
N ALA A 149 7.39 -4.25 -8.48
CA ALA A 149 8.79 -3.94 -8.60
C ALA A 149 9.10 -2.48 -8.23
N VAL A 150 8.29 -1.52 -8.71
CA VAL A 150 8.50 -0.09 -8.45
C VAL A 150 8.26 0.27 -6.98
N TRP A 151 7.26 -0.35 -6.34
CA TRP A 151 6.99 -0.13 -4.91
C TRP A 151 7.94 -0.91 -3.99
N GLY A 152 8.60 -1.95 -4.51
CA GLY A 152 9.42 -2.88 -3.76
C GLY A 152 8.63 -4.07 -3.19
N PHE A 153 9.25 -5.24 -3.18
CA PHE A 153 8.59 -6.46 -2.71
C PHE A 153 8.16 -6.41 -1.24
N PRO A 154 8.94 -5.80 -0.31
CA PRO A 154 8.48 -5.66 1.07
C PRO A 154 7.20 -4.83 1.19
N PHE A 155 7.06 -3.77 0.39
CA PHE A 155 5.84 -2.98 0.37
C PHE A 155 4.66 -3.75 -0.24
N ALA A 156 4.91 -4.50 -1.33
CA ALA A 156 3.88 -5.34 -1.95
C ALA A 156 3.35 -6.41 -0.97
N GLU A 157 4.20 -7.02 -0.14
CA GLU A 157 3.78 -7.94 0.92
C GLU A 157 2.84 -7.29 1.93
N GLN A 158 3.17 -6.09 2.37
CA GLN A 158 2.33 -5.34 3.32
C GLN A 158 0.99 -4.93 2.69
N LEU A 159 1.00 -4.54 1.41
CA LEU A 159 -0.24 -4.22 0.69
C LEU A 159 -1.13 -5.47 0.52
N ILE A 160 -0.54 -6.64 0.25
CA ILE A 160 -1.26 -7.93 0.22
C ILE A 160 -1.86 -8.24 1.59
N ALA A 161 -1.10 -8.06 2.66
CA ALA A 161 -1.58 -8.28 4.04
C ALA A 161 -2.71 -7.33 4.42
N LEU A 162 -2.62 -6.05 4.03
CA LEU A 162 -3.70 -5.07 4.20
C LEU A 162 -4.96 -5.49 3.43
N ARG A 163 -4.80 -5.92 2.17
CA ARG A 163 -5.92 -6.40 1.36
C ARG A 163 -6.61 -7.64 1.96
N ARG A 164 -5.86 -8.56 2.55
CA ARG A 164 -6.42 -9.70 3.28
C ARG A 164 -7.22 -9.26 4.51
N SER A 165 -6.71 -8.29 5.24
CA SER A 165 -7.38 -7.72 6.41
C SER A 165 -8.69 -7.03 6.02
N ASP A 166 -8.69 -6.26 4.93
CA ASP A 166 -9.86 -5.61 4.35
C ASP A 166 -10.94 -6.63 3.93
N ILE A 167 -10.55 -7.65 3.16
CA ILE A 167 -11.45 -8.76 2.77
C ILE A 167 -12.03 -9.44 4.00
N ALA A 168 -11.21 -9.82 4.98
CA ALA A 168 -11.67 -10.48 6.21
C ALA A 168 -12.58 -9.57 7.04
N GLY A 169 -12.33 -8.26 7.04
CA GLY A 169 -13.12 -7.24 7.73
C GLY A 169 -14.46 -6.93 7.06
N SER A 170 -14.70 -7.39 5.85
CA SER A 170 -15.95 -7.12 5.11
C SER A 170 -17.20 -7.70 5.78
N GLY A 171 -17.05 -8.79 6.52
CA GLY A 171 -18.16 -9.52 7.14
C GLY A 171 -19.09 -10.21 6.12
N ARG A 172 -18.67 -10.30 4.87
CA ARG A 172 -19.42 -10.95 3.78
C ARG A 172 -18.55 -12.02 3.10
N PRO A 173 -19.16 -13.05 2.53
CA PRO A 173 -18.45 -13.95 1.62
C PRO A 173 -17.83 -13.16 0.47
N LEU A 174 -16.67 -13.60 0.03
CA LEU A 174 -16.01 -13.00 -1.13
C LEU A 174 -16.88 -13.22 -2.38
N VAL A 175 -17.29 -12.12 -3.00
CA VAL A 175 -18.17 -12.14 -4.19
C VAL A 175 -17.34 -12.18 -5.47
N ASP A 176 -16.21 -11.46 -5.46
CA ASP A 176 -15.30 -11.31 -6.59
C ASP A 176 -14.05 -12.18 -6.41
N MET A 177 -13.08 -12.00 -7.31
CA MET A 177 -11.79 -12.66 -7.23
C MET A 177 -11.05 -12.30 -5.93
N ASP A 178 -10.42 -13.28 -5.29
CA ASP A 178 -9.46 -13.04 -4.21
C ASP A 178 -8.19 -12.37 -4.77
N THR A 179 -8.22 -11.05 -4.76
CA THR A 179 -7.12 -10.24 -5.27
C THR A 179 -5.86 -10.38 -4.42
N ALA A 180 -5.98 -10.62 -3.13
CA ALA A 180 -4.83 -10.85 -2.26
C ALA A 180 -4.12 -12.17 -2.62
N ALA A 181 -4.87 -13.23 -2.85
CA ALA A 181 -4.31 -14.52 -3.31
C ALA A 181 -3.65 -14.39 -4.70
N LYS A 182 -4.32 -13.69 -5.64
CA LYS A 182 -3.75 -13.39 -6.96
C LYS A 182 -2.41 -12.65 -6.84
N TRP A 183 -2.37 -11.60 -6.05
CA TRP A 183 -1.16 -10.78 -5.86
C TRP A 183 -0.02 -11.57 -5.22
N GLU A 184 -0.32 -12.41 -4.24
CA GLU A 184 0.68 -13.28 -3.60
C GLU A 184 1.29 -14.27 -4.58
N GLN A 185 0.47 -14.89 -5.44
CA GLN A 185 0.97 -15.76 -6.50
C GLN A 185 1.92 -15.02 -7.46
N ILE A 186 1.53 -13.80 -7.88
CA ILE A 186 2.36 -12.95 -8.75
C ILE A 186 3.69 -12.60 -8.06
N LEU A 187 3.65 -12.17 -6.80
CA LEU A 187 4.86 -11.80 -6.05
C LEU A 187 5.80 -13.00 -5.86
N THR A 188 5.24 -14.16 -5.52
CA THR A 188 5.98 -15.42 -5.39
C THR A 188 6.66 -15.80 -6.71
N GLN A 189 5.93 -15.69 -7.83
CA GLN A 189 6.49 -15.93 -9.15
C GLN A 189 7.60 -14.93 -9.51
N MET A 190 7.44 -13.64 -9.21
CA MET A 190 8.47 -12.64 -9.46
C MET A 190 9.76 -12.96 -8.69
N ARG A 191 9.65 -13.36 -7.43
CA ARG A 191 10.80 -13.75 -6.60
C ARG A 191 11.50 -15.00 -7.14
N SER A 192 10.73 -16.03 -7.49
CA SER A 192 11.30 -17.27 -8.04
C SER A 192 12.00 -17.08 -9.38
N GLN A 193 11.56 -16.10 -10.17
CA GLN A 193 12.17 -15.70 -11.43
C GLN A 193 13.38 -14.77 -11.26
N GLY A 194 13.72 -14.34 -10.05
CA GLY A 194 14.82 -13.40 -9.81
C GLY A 194 14.55 -11.98 -10.30
N CYS A 195 13.28 -11.56 -10.34
CA CYS A 195 12.93 -10.18 -10.66
C CYS A 195 13.52 -9.21 -9.64
N ILE A 196 13.97 -8.06 -10.10
CA ILE A 196 14.48 -6.98 -9.26
C ILE A 196 13.33 -6.09 -8.76
N ASP A 197 13.45 -5.58 -7.54
CA ASP A 197 12.49 -4.70 -6.87
C ASP A 197 13.12 -3.41 -6.32
N ASP A 198 14.39 -3.20 -6.64
CA ASP A 198 15.13 -2.00 -6.27
C ASP A 198 16.00 -1.57 -7.47
N ILE A 199 15.92 -0.30 -7.82
CA ILE A 199 16.69 0.29 -8.94
C ILE A 199 18.21 0.17 -8.73
N ARG A 200 18.67 -0.04 -7.47
CA ARG A 200 20.07 -0.29 -7.14
C ARG A 200 20.56 -1.66 -7.59
N GLN A 201 19.66 -2.61 -7.81
CA GLN A 201 19.96 -3.96 -8.33
C GLN A 201 20.15 -3.97 -9.86
N LEU A 202 19.85 -2.85 -10.53
CA LEU A 202 20.02 -2.73 -11.98
C LEU A 202 21.50 -2.73 -12.33
N ARG A 203 21.92 -3.63 -13.25
CA ARG A 203 23.32 -3.86 -13.62
C ARG A 203 23.84 -2.85 -14.68
N ILE A 204 23.49 -1.57 -14.48
CA ILE A 204 24.02 -0.44 -15.25
C ILE A 204 24.13 0.79 -14.34
N SER A 205 25.26 1.48 -14.42
CA SER A 205 25.51 2.72 -13.72
C SER A 205 25.02 3.95 -14.50
N GLY A 206 24.88 5.08 -13.81
CA GLY A 206 24.60 6.35 -14.48
C GLY A 206 25.68 6.78 -15.47
N ALA A 207 26.96 6.44 -15.17
CA ALA A 207 28.08 6.74 -16.06
C ALA A 207 28.00 5.98 -17.38
N GLU A 208 27.65 4.68 -17.32
CA GLU A 208 27.47 3.87 -18.53
C GLU A 208 26.28 4.34 -19.36
N ILE A 209 25.19 4.78 -18.72
CA ILE A 209 24.04 5.39 -19.42
C ILE A 209 24.47 6.68 -20.12
N MET A 210 25.20 7.56 -19.42
CA MET A 210 25.71 8.81 -20.01
C MET A 210 26.61 8.52 -21.21
N GLN A 211 27.52 7.57 -21.10
CA GLN A 211 28.42 7.18 -22.18
C GLN A 211 27.64 6.60 -23.37
N ALA A 212 26.72 5.65 -23.14
CA ALA A 212 25.94 5.00 -24.18
C ALA A 212 25.00 5.98 -24.93
N CYS A 213 24.49 6.99 -24.22
CA CYS A 213 23.55 7.97 -24.78
C CYS A 213 24.21 9.28 -25.20
N GLN A 214 25.52 9.44 -25.00
CA GLN A 214 26.28 10.69 -25.21
C GLN A 214 25.65 11.88 -24.47
N LEU A 215 25.30 11.68 -23.19
CA LEU A 215 24.65 12.67 -22.33
C LEU A 215 25.61 13.22 -21.27
N SER A 216 25.46 14.50 -20.98
CA SER A 216 26.00 15.09 -19.77
C SER A 216 25.11 14.73 -18.54
N PRO A 217 25.61 14.87 -17.29
CA PRO A 217 24.81 14.68 -16.10
C PRO A 217 23.50 15.50 -16.15
N SER A 218 22.37 14.83 -16.06
CA SER A 218 21.05 15.46 -16.17
C SER A 218 19.96 14.57 -15.57
N PRO A 219 18.78 15.10 -15.25
CA PRO A 219 17.63 14.31 -14.82
C PRO A 219 17.22 13.23 -15.82
N MET A 220 17.57 13.37 -17.10
CA MET A 220 17.28 12.38 -18.14
C MET A 220 17.96 11.03 -17.85
N VAL A 221 19.17 11.03 -17.29
CA VAL A 221 19.89 9.80 -16.92
C VAL A 221 19.05 8.98 -15.92
N GLY A 222 18.47 9.65 -14.91
CA GLY A 222 17.56 9.01 -13.92
C GLY A 222 16.29 8.45 -14.59
N ARG A 223 15.71 9.20 -15.53
CA ARG A 223 14.51 8.74 -16.29
C ARG A 223 14.80 7.52 -17.16
N ILE A 224 15.98 7.48 -17.82
CA ILE A 224 16.41 6.32 -18.59
C ILE A 224 16.61 5.12 -17.67
N LYS A 225 17.31 5.32 -16.54
CA LYS A 225 17.55 4.27 -15.55
C LYS A 225 16.23 3.69 -15.01
N GLN A 226 15.27 4.55 -14.69
CA GLN A 226 13.93 4.13 -14.26
C GLN A 226 13.19 3.32 -15.33
N ALA A 227 13.22 3.75 -16.58
CA ALA A 227 12.56 3.04 -17.67
C ALA A 227 13.22 1.67 -18.00
N LEU A 228 14.54 1.55 -17.82
CA LEU A 228 15.26 0.27 -17.93
C LEU A 228 14.89 -0.65 -16.75
N PHE A 229 14.83 -0.13 -15.54
CA PHE A 229 14.41 -0.87 -14.36
C PHE A 229 13.01 -1.48 -14.54
N GLU A 230 12.05 -0.70 -15.03
CA GLU A 230 10.69 -1.18 -15.30
C GLU A 230 10.66 -2.34 -16.32
N GLN A 231 11.56 -2.34 -17.30
CA GLN A 231 11.68 -3.44 -18.28
C GLN A 231 12.29 -4.70 -17.65
N CYS A 232 13.30 -4.55 -16.78
CA CYS A 232 13.92 -5.66 -16.06
C CYS A 232 12.98 -6.26 -15.00
N ALA A 233 12.11 -5.44 -14.40
CA ALA A 233 11.07 -5.91 -13.48
C ALA A 233 10.05 -6.84 -14.17
N MET A 234 9.84 -6.64 -15.46
CA MET A 234 8.97 -7.48 -16.28
C MET A 234 9.66 -8.74 -16.79
N ASP A 235 10.96 -8.66 -17.01
CA ASP A 235 11.77 -9.70 -17.62
C ASP A 235 13.18 -9.64 -17.00
N PRO A 236 13.47 -10.49 -16.00
CA PRO A 236 14.73 -10.45 -15.25
C PRO A 236 15.97 -10.75 -16.13
N GLU A 237 15.81 -11.45 -17.26
CA GLU A 237 16.91 -11.72 -18.19
C GLU A 237 17.44 -10.42 -18.82
N LYS A 238 16.61 -9.38 -18.87
CA LYS A 238 17.02 -8.05 -19.35
C LYS A 238 17.93 -7.30 -18.38
N ASN A 239 18.10 -7.77 -17.15
CA ASN A 239 19.07 -7.19 -16.22
C ASN A 239 20.51 -7.69 -16.54
N ASP A 240 20.85 -7.67 -17.81
CA ASP A 240 22.17 -7.99 -18.35
C ASP A 240 22.90 -6.72 -18.79
N PRO A 241 24.17 -6.50 -18.40
CA PRO A 241 24.91 -5.28 -18.69
C PRO A 241 24.97 -4.95 -20.18
N HIS A 242 25.19 -5.95 -21.06
CA HIS A 242 25.28 -5.72 -22.52
C HIS A 242 23.92 -5.31 -23.07
N TRP A 243 22.86 -6.00 -22.65
CA TRP A 243 21.49 -5.64 -23.05
C TRP A 243 21.15 -4.23 -22.60
N LEU A 244 21.43 -3.88 -21.34
CA LEU A 244 21.11 -2.57 -20.73
C LEU A 244 21.82 -1.43 -21.48
N VAL A 245 23.12 -1.57 -21.75
CA VAL A 245 23.89 -0.57 -22.50
C VAL A 245 23.34 -0.41 -23.92
N SER A 246 22.96 -1.51 -24.60
CA SER A 246 22.39 -1.47 -25.95
C SER A 246 21.00 -0.82 -26.00
N MET A 247 20.23 -0.93 -24.93
CA MET A 247 18.85 -0.41 -24.82
C MET A 247 18.79 1.05 -24.37
N ALA A 248 19.76 1.53 -23.60
CA ALA A 248 19.76 2.91 -23.09
C ALA A 248 19.54 3.98 -24.16
N PRO A 249 20.20 3.96 -25.35
CA PRO A 249 19.96 4.94 -26.43
C PRO A 249 18.56 4.83 -27.05
N LYS A 250 17.97 3.64 -27.07
CA LYS A 250 16.60 3.44 -27.60
C LYS A 250 15.58 4.03 -26.63
N VAL A 251 15.74 3.76 -25.33
CA VAL A 251 14.91 4.34 -24.27
C VAL A 251 15.02 5.86 -24.25
N TYR A 252 16.24 6.39 -24.38
CA TYR A 252 16.48 7.85 -24.45
C TYR A 252 15.65 8.48 -25.58
N ARG A 253 15.76 7.96 -26.82
CA ARG A 253 14.97 8.46 -27.96
C ARG A 253 13.46 8.38 -27.77
N GLN A 254 12.96 7.35 -27.08
CA GLN A 254 11.53 7.24 -26.77
C GLN A 254 11.09 8.30 -25.75
N LEU A 255 11.91 8.60 -24.75
CA LEU A 255 11.61 9.61 -23.73
C LEU A 255 11.68 11.03 -24.28
N GLU A 256 12.54 11.30 -25.27
CA GLU A 256 12.60 12.59 -25.96
C GLU A 256 11.35 12.87 -26.82
N ARG A 257 10.83 11.85 -27.50
CA ARG A 257 9.61 11.98 -28.34
C ARG A 257 8.32 12.22 -27.55
N ARG A 258 8.35 12.00 -26.24
CA ARG A 258 7.20 12.20 -25.33
C ARG A 258 7.24 13.54 -24.60
N ARG A 259 8.20 14.39 -24.89
CA ARG A 259 8.29 15.79 -24.46
C ARG A 259 7.49 16.68 -25.39
#